data_4e4e821dd509557d1d01670d36b1f412
#
_entry.id   4e4e821dd509557d1d01670d36b1f412
#
_cell.length_a   1.000
_cell.length_b   1.000
_cell.length_c   1.000
_cell.angle_alpha   90.00
_cell.angle_beta   90.00
_cell.angle_gamma   90.00
#
_symmetry.space_group_name_H-M   'P 1'
#
loop_
_entity.id
_entity.type
_entity.pdbx_description
1 polymer ?
#
loop_
_entity_poly.entity_id
_entity_poly.type
_entity_poly.pdbx_seq_one_letter_code
_entity_poly.pdbx_strand_id
1 'polypeptide(L)'
;MHKIFFIFIFLLSFGGTDSFTSQVKIKFKIDGEIITNLDILDEKNYLLFLRPKLNSLPEDELMKIAENSLIRETIKQKELDKIFKNINNERFLRDIKKRVFQLKNVDNEEEFINLTKKSNVEHEKVLRKIEIEGLWNELIFRKFNNLVKIDKDKLKNELIRNISSNKRYEYNLSEILFDLTNNETYENKYKKIVNYINENDFKSAAAKFSLSNSASRGGEIGWVKETLLSEILNRKLKNLKNSQITEPFKYPNGFLILKLNQKKRNETKYRHK
;
A
#
# COMPACT_ATOMS: atom_id res chain seq x y z
N MET A 1 31.70 80.33 19.71
CA MET A 1 31.20 79.48 18.60
C MET A 1 31.48 78.02 18.93
N HIS A 2 30.52 77.24 19.45
CA HIS A 2 30.67 75.82 19.77
C HIS A 2 29.96 75.04 18.70
N LYS A 3 30.69 74.30 17.96
CA LYS A 3 30.15 73.32 16.96
C LYS A 3 29.81 72.01 17.67
N ILE A 4 28.49 71.74 17.81
CA ILE A 4 27.99 70.48 18.30
C ILE A 4 28.04 69.50 17.13
N PHE A 5 28.83 68.41 17.28
CA PHE A 5 28.92 67.32 16.32
C PHE A 5 27.92 66.20 16.71
N PHE A 6 26.84 66.09 15.93
CA PHE A 6 25.87 65.01 16.10
C PHE A 6 26.38 63.73 15.50
N ILE A 7 26.73 62.76 16.34
CA ILE A 7 27.07 61.40 15.87
C ILE A 7 25.74 60.60 15.75
N PHE A 8 25.36 60.30 14.53
CA PHE A 8 24.21 59.47 14.20
C PHE A 8 24.67 57.98 14.26
N ILE A 9 24.33 57.30 15.39
CA ILE A 9 24.60 55.85 15.51
C ILE A 9 23.49 55.13 14.77
N PHE A 10 23.83 54.58 13.60
CA PHE A 10 22.94 53.71 12.82
C PHE A 10 23.01 52.29 13.42
N LEU A 11 22.01 51.95 14.24
CA LEU A 11 21.82 50.59 14.75
C LEU A 11 21.30 49.71 13.63
N LEU A 12 22.20 48.98 12.97
CA LEU A 12 21.87 47.88 12.09
C LEU A 12 21.36 46.70 12.94
N SER A 13 20.04 46.60 13.08
CA SER A 13 19.39 45.40 13.58
C SER A 13 19.55 44.30 12.53
N PHE A 14 20.57 43.44 12.69
CA PHE A 14 20.61 42.15 12.04
C PHE A 14 19.46 41.30 12.57
N GLY A 15 18.33 41.34 11.87
CA GLY A 15 17.29 40.33 12.02
C GLY A 15 17.85 39.01 11.52
N GLY A 16 18.34 38.18 12.44
CA GLY A 16 18.68 36.79 12.11
C GLY A 16 17.41 36.08 11.69
N THR A 17 17.29 35.80 10.40
CA THR A 17 16.32 34.81 9.93
C THR A 17 16.82 33.48 10.43
N ASP A 18 16.21 32.94 11.48
CA ASP A 18 16.38 31.55 11.87
C ASP A 18 15.91 30.69 10.69
N SER A 19 16.82 30.37 9.79
CA SER A 19 16.61 29.32 8.82
C SER A 19 16.52 28.02 9.60
N PHE A 20 15.30 27.52 9.80
CA PHE A 20 15.06 26.16 10.26
C PHE A 20 15.58 25.20 9.20
N THR A 21 16.88 24.99 9.16
CA THR A 21 17.49 23.89 8.43
C THR A 21 17.10 22.62 9.17
N SER A 22 16.14 21.88 8.64
CA SER A 22 15.80 20.57 9.19
C SER A 22 17.05 19.69 9.13
N GLN A 23 17.64 19.44 10.31
CA GLN A 23 18.86 18.67 10.40
C GLN A 23 18.64 17.26 9.87
N VAL A 24 19.38 16.85 8.85
CA VAL A 24 19.35 15.49 8.32
C VAL A 24 19.85 14.52 9.39
N LYS A 25 19.03 13.54 9.76
CA LYS A 25 19.36 12.52 10.77
C LYS A 25 19.19 11.13 10.15
N ILE A 26 20.19 10.29 10.33
CA ILE A 26 20.11 8.88 9.97
C ILE A 26 19.12 8.20 10.93
N LYS A 27 18.15 7.50 10.38
CA LYS A 27 17.14 6.73 11.12
C LYS A 27 17.42 5.24 11.09
N PHE A 28 17.78 4.71 9.91
CA PHE A 28 18.07 3.30 9.70
C PHE A 28 19.24 3.12 8.75
N LYS A 29 19.86 1.95 8.85
CA LYS A 29 20.82 1.45 7.86
C LYS A 29 20.40 0.03 7.48
N ILE A 30 20.09 -0.19 6.21
CA ILE A 30 19.62 -1.47 5.67
C ILE A 30 20.60 -1.93 4.61
N ASP A 31 21.39 -2.96 4.91
CA ASP A 31 22.37 -3.54 3.98
C ASP A 31 23.22 -2.47 3.25
N GLY A 32 23.77 -1.53 4.02
CA GLY A 32 24.60 -0.43 3.54
C GLY A 32 23.85 0.82 3.10
N GLU A 33 22.57 0.75 2.85
CA GLU A 33 21.72 1.89 2.50
C GLU A 33 21.29 2.68 3.73
N ILE A 34 21.41 4.00 3.65
CA ILE A 34 21.08 4.91 4.74
C ILE A 34 19.71 5.49 4.47
N ILE A 35 18.81 5.38 5.45
CA ILE A 35 17.50 6.01 5.45
C ILE A 35 17.49 7.14 6.47
N THR A 36 17.13 8.32 6.03
CA THR A 36 17.10 9.54 6.82
C THR A 36 15.68 9.91 7.25
N ASN A 37 15.58 10.89 8.15
CA ASN A 37 14.29 11.50 8.49
C ASN A 37 13.62 12.19 7.29
N LEU A 38 14.38 12.67 6.30
CA LEU A 38 13.83 13.29 5.10
C LEU A 38 13.21 12.24 4.19
N ASP A 39 13.85 11.08 4.04
CA ASP A 39 13.30 9.98 3.25
C ASP A 39 11.96 9.49 3.82
N ILE A 40 11.85 9.44 5.17
CA ILE A 40 10.59 9.07 5.83
C ILE A 40 9.52 10.15 5.61
N LEU A 41 9.91 11.42 5.59
CA LEU A 41 8.98 12.53 5.28
C LEU A 41 8.48 12.44 3.83
N ASP A 42 9.37 12.17 2.88
CA ASP A 42 9.00 11.95 1.47
C ASP A 42 8.05 10.76 1.33
N GLU A 43 8.31 9.67 2.04
CA GLU A 43 7.44 8.49 2.06
C GLU A 43 6.06 8.82 2.65
N LYS A 44 6.01 9.61 3.73
CA LYS A 44 4.75 10.11 4.29
C LYS A 44 3.94 10.86 3.23
N ASN A 45 4.56 11.80 2.52
CA ASN A 45 3.91 12.57 1.47
C ASN A 45 3.39 11.66 0.34
N TYR A 46 4.18 10.67 -0.07
CA TYR A 46 3.77 9.65 -1.03
C TYR A 46 2.55 8.85 -0.55
N LEU A 47 2.54 8.42 0.70
CA LEU A 47 1.40 7.69 1.28
C LEU A 47 0.14 8.55 1.36
N LEU A 48 0.27 9.82 1.70
CA LEU A 48 -0.84 10.79 1.70
C LEU A 48 -1.34 11.05 0.28
N PHE A 49 -0.44 11.16 -0.70
CA PHE A 49 -0.80 11.27 -2.12
C PHE A 49 -1.62 10.07 -2.59
N LEU A 50 -1.23 8.86 -2.20
CA LEU A 50 -1.98 7.65 -2.54
C LEU A 50 -3.31 7.56 -1.80
N ARG A 51 -3.33 7.97 -0.53
CA ARG A 51 -4.43 7.78 0.42
C ARG A 51 -4.62 9.00 1.32
N PRO A 52 -5.33 10.03 0.83
CA PRO A 52 -5.53 11.28 1.60
C PRO A 52 -6.16 11.09 2.98
N LYS A 53 -6.94 10.02 3.18
CA LYS A 53 -7.55 9.69 4.47
C LYS A 53 -6.54 9.43 5.58
N LEU A 54 -5.32 9.05 5.27
CA LEU A 54 -4.27 8.89 6.29
C LEU A 54 -3.96 10.19 7.03
N ASN A 55 -4.32 11.33 6.45
CA ASN A 55 -4.13 12.64 7.10
C ASN A 55 -4.97 12.84 8.39
N SER A 56 -5.93 11.95 8.65
CA SER A 56 -6.69 11.96 9.90
C SER A 56 -5.96 11.31 11.08
N LEU A 57 -4.83 10.64 10.83
CA LEU A 57 -4.04 9.98 11.86
C LEU A 57 -3.14 10.99 12.60
N PRO A 58 -2.78 10.70 13.87
CA PRO A 58 -1.73 11.41 14.57
C PRO A 58 -0.41 11.36 13.78
N GLU A 59 0.34 12.46 13.84
CA GLU A 59 1.57 12.61 13.03
C GLU A 59 2.61 11.52 13.33
N ASP A 60 2.79 11.16 14.60
CA ASP A 60 3.71 10.10 15.03
C ASP A 60 3.33 8.72 14.46
N GLU A 61 2.06 8.44 14.38
CA GLU A 61 1.53 7.21 13.81
C GLU A 61 1.72 7.17 12.28
N LEU A 62 1.44 8.28 11.61
CA LEU A 62 1.65 8.42 10.17
C LEU A 62 3.12 8.28 9.80
N MET A 63 4.02 8.89 10.59
CA MET A 63 5.47 8.75 10.42
C MET A 63 5.92 7.29 10.60
N LYS A 64 5.36 6.56 11.56
CA LYS A 64 5.69 5.16 11.77
C LYS A 64 5.19 4.26 10.62
N ILE A 65 4.06 4.57 10.03
CA ILE A 65 3.55 3.90 8.82
C ILE A 65 4.51 4.15 7.65
N ALA A 66 4.95 5.40 7.46
CA ALA A 66 5.90 5.78 6.42
C ALA A 66 7.25 5.06 6.59
N GLU A 67 7.76 5.03 7.81
CA GLU A 67 8.98 4.32 8.19
C GLU A 67 8.92 2.82 7.79
N ASN A 68 7.87 2.12 8.19
CA ASN A 68 7.67 0.71 7.86
C ASN A 68 7.47 0.47 6.36
N SER A 69 6.84 1.40 5.67
CA SER A 69 6.64 1.33 4.20
C SER A 69 7.98 1.44 3.49
N LEU A 70 8.79 2.42 3.86
CA LEU A 70 10.09 2.67 3.25
C LEU A 70 11.08 1.54 3.52
N ILE A 71 11.11 0.99 4.74
CA ILE A 71 11.94 -0.18 5.07
C ILE A 71 11.60 -1.36 4.15
N ARG A 72 10.31 -1.68 3.98
CA ARG A 72 9.87 -2.76 3.08
C ARG A 72 10.26 -2.51 1.63
N GLU A 73 10.10 -1.28 1.16
CA GLU A 73 10.48 -0.90 -0.21
C GLU A 73 11.98 -1.05 -0.43
N THR A 74 12.80 -0.56 0.51
CA THR A 74 14.26 -0.69 0.45
C THR A 74 14.70 -2.15 0.39
N ILE A 75 14.09 -3.03 1.20
CA ILE A 75 14.38 -4.46 1.16
C ILE A 75 14.01 -5.06 -0.21
N LYS A 76 12.82 -4.75 -0.74
CA LYS A 76 12.40 -5.20 -2.08
C LYS A 76 13.37 -4.72 -3.16
N GLN A 77 13.71 -3.44 -3.15
CA GLN A 77 14.66 -2.87 -4.11
C GLN A 77 16.00 -3.62 -4.09
N LYS A 78 16.56 -3.86 -2.91
CA LYS A 78 17.83 -4.58 -2.78
C LYS A 78 17.78 -6.02 -3.29
N GLU A 79 16.67 -6.71 -3.06
CA GLU A 79 16.49 -8.07 -3.62
C GLU A 79 16.32 -8.01 -5.15
N LEU A 80 15.64 -7.01 -5.68
CA LEU A 80 15.49 -6.80 -7.11
C LEU A 80 16.84 -6.49 -7.78
N ASP A 81 17.67 -5.65 -7.17
CA ASP A 81 18.99 -5.27 -7.69
C ASP A 81 19.95 -6.47 -7.83
N LYS A 82 19.81 -7.48 -6.98
CA LYS A 82 20.59 -8.73 -7.08
C LYS A 82 20.27 -9.52 -8.36
N ILE A 83 19.05 -9.42 -8.85
CA ILE A 83 18.51 -10.28 -9.92
C ILE A 83 18.36 -9.52 -11.23
N PHE A 84 17.93 -8.28 -11.16
CA PHE A 84 17.56 -7.45 -12.29
C PHE A 84 18.57 -6.33 -12.58
N LYS A 85 19.86 -6.64 -12.62
CA LYS A 85 20.94 -5.64 -12.76
C LYS A 85 20.86 -4.71 -13.98
N ASN A 86 20.04 -5.04 -15.01
CA ASN A 86 19.94 -4.25 -16.25
C ASN A 86 18.61 -4.43 -17.00
N ILE A 87 17.48 -4.49 -16.30
CA ILE A 87 16.21 -4.59 -17.03
C ILE A 87 15.71 -3.18 -17.36
N ASN A 88 16.12 -2.70 -18.53
CA ASN A 88 15.45 -1.59 -19.18
C ASN A 88 14.20 -2.15 -19.90
N ASN A 89 13.10 -2.27 -19.18
CA ASN A 89 11.84 -2.75 -19.74
C ASN A 89 10.92 -1.56 -20.02
N GLU A 90 11.23 -0.81 -21.09
CA GLU A 90 10.45 0.36 -21.50
C GLU A 90 8.95 0.04 -21.69
N ARG A 91 8.62 -1.15 -22.16
CA ARG A 91 7.21 -1.58 -22.30
C ARG A 91 6.55 -1.67 -20.94
N PHE A 92 7.21 -2.30 -19.99
CA PHE A 92 6.71 -2.44 -18.61
C PHE A 92 6.52 -1.06 -17.94
N LEU A 93 7.47 -0.16 -18.12
CA LEU A 93 7.37 1.22 -17.61
C LEU A 93 6.20 1.98 -18.24
N ARG A 94 5.99 1.85 -19.55
CA ARG A 94 4.82 2.45 -20.24
C ARG A 94 3.52 1.90 -19.68
N ASP A 95 3.41 0.59 -19.45
CA ASP A 95 2.21 -0.03 -18.91
C ASP A 95 1.93 0.42 -17.47
N ILE A 96 2.98 0.55 -16.64
CA ILE A 96 2.89 1.12 -15.30
C ILE A 96 2.37 2.55 -15.35
N LYS A 97 3.00 3.40 -16.17
CA LYS A 97 2.63 4.82 -16.31
C LYS A 97 1.16 4.96 -16.71
N LYS A 98 0.70 4.19 -17.69
CA LYS A 98 -0.70 4.16 -18.11
C LYS A 98 -1.65 3.79 -16.96
N ARG A 99 -1.32 2.75 -16.17
CA ARG A 99 -2.14 2.35 -15.02
C ARG A 99 -2.19 3.43 -13.95
N VAL A 100 -1.06 4.09 -13.66
CA VAL A 100 -1.01 5.20 -12.69
C VAL A 100 -1.90 6.35 -13.12
N PHE A 101 -1.84 6.72 -14.39
CA PHE A 101 -2.67 7.79 -14.94
C PHE A 101 -4.15 7.47 -14.80
N GLN A 102 -4.56 6.24 -15.16
CA GLN A 102 -5.93 5.77 -14.97
C GLN A 102 -6.38 5.80 -13.51
N LEU A 103 -5.52 5.35 -12.57
CA LEU A 103 -5.83 5.35 -11.14
C LEU A 103 -5.97 6.75 -10.54
N LYS A 104 -5.30 7.73 -11.13
CA LYS A 104 -5.32 9.13 -10.67
C LYS A 104 -6.27 10.01 -11.48
N ASN A 105 -6.96 9.44 -12.48
CA ASN A 105 -7.83 10.17 -13.41
C ASN A 105 -7.12 11.36 -14.06
N VAL A 106 -5.92 11.12 -14.58
CA VAL A 106 -5.16 12.09 -15.38
C VAL A 106 -4.94 11.55 -16.77
N ASP A 107 -4.99 12.41 -17.77
CA ASP A 107 -4.96 12.01 -19.18
C ASP A 107 -3.52 12.03 -19.76
N ASN A 108 -2.64 12.82 -19.17
CA ASN A 108 -1.28 13.03 -19.67
C ASN A 108 -0.27 13.25 -18.54
N GLU A 109 1.01 13.29 -18.94
CA GLU A 109 2.14 13.44 -18.02
C GLU A 109 2.18 14.80 -17.33
N GLU A 110 1.79 15.85 -18.02
CA GLU A 110 1.78 17.20 -17.47
C GLU A 110 0.78 17.32 -16.32
N GLU A 111 -0.42 16.77 -16.49
CA GLU A 111 -1.42 16.72 -15.43
C GLU A 111 -0.93 15.89 -14.24
N PHE A 112 -0.26 14.77 -14.51
CA PHE A 112 0.31 13.94 -13.46
C PHE A 112 1.41 14.66 -12.68
N ILE A 113 2.32 15.35 -13.37
CA ILE A 113 3.36 16.18 -12.74
C ILE A 113 2.73 17.29 -11.88
N ASN A 114 1.70 17.97 -12.40
CA ASN A 114 1.01 19.01 -11.65
C ASN A 114 0.30 18.47 -10.41
N LEU A 115 -0.30 17.28 -10.51
CA LEU A 115 -0.96 16.61 -9.40
C LEU A 115 0.03 16.21 -8.29
N THR A 116 1.18 15.64 -8.66
CA THR A 116 2.21 15.22 -7.71
C THR A 116 2.88 16.43 -7.04
N LYS A 117 3.16 17.50 -7.77
CA LYS A 117 3.70 18.76 -7.22
C LYS A 117 2.78 19.37 -6.16
N LYS A 118 1.46 19.39 -6.40
CA LYS A 118 0.47 19.87 -5.41
C LYS A 118 0.49 19.05 -4.10
N SER A 119 0.97 17.84 -4.14
CA SER A 119 1.06 16.93 -3.00
C SER A 119 2.47 16.85 -2.40
N ASN A 120 3.40 17.70 -2.83
CA ASN A 120 4.81 17.65 -2.45
C ASN A 120 5.45 16.26 -2.67
N VAL A 121 5.14 15.64 -3.80
CA VAL A 121 5.70 14.35 -4.20
C VAL A 121 6.35 14.48 -5.57
N GLU A 122 7.53 13.90 -5.72
CA GLU A 122 8.20 13.82 -7.03
C GLU A 122 7.53 12.74 -7.89
N HIS A 123 7.08 13.11 -9.08
CA HIS A 123 6.37 12.18 -9.98
C HIS A 123 7.21 10.95 -10.35
N GLU A 124 8.51 11.11 -10.55
CA GLU A 124 9.44 10.02 -10.86
C GLU A 124 9.54 9.02 -9.69
N LYS A 125 9.55 9.51 -8.44
CA LYS A 125 9.52 8.64 -7.25
C LYS A 125 8.25 7.81 -7.21
N VAL A 126 7.08 8.40 -7.55
CA VAL A 126 5.82 7.64 -7.61
C VAL A 126 5.92 6.51 -8.64
N LEU A 127 6.40 6.81 -9.85
CA LEU A 127 6.55 5.80 -10.91
C LEU A 127 7.54 4.72 -10.49
N ARG A 128 8.68 5.11 -9.90
CA ARG A 128 9.71 4.17 -9.42
C ARG A 128 9.17 3.22 -8.35
N LYS A 129 8.40 3.71 -7.38
CA LYS A 129 7.79 2.88 -6.32
C LYS A 129 6.83 1.84 -6.90
N ILE A 130 6.05 2.22 -7.90
CA ILE A 130 5.12 1.29 -8.56
C ILE A 130 5.89 0.29 -9.43
N GLU A 131 6.99 0.70 -10.04
CA GLU A 131 7.90 -0.19 -10.76
C GLU A 131 8.48 -1.26 -9.82
N ILE A 132 8.98 -0.87 -8.64
CA ILE A 132 9.50 -1.78 -7.62
C ILE A 132 8.44 -2.82 -7.25
N GLU A 133 7.21 -2.40 -6.99
CA GLU A 133 6.11 -3.32 -6.67
C GLU A 133 5.79 -4.27 -7.84
N GLY A 134 5.80 -3.79 -9.06
CA GLY A 134 5.56 -4.61 -10.25
C GLY A 134 6.67 -5.65 -10.47
N LEU A 135 7.92 -5.23 -10.39
CA LEU A 135 9.09 -6.11 -10.51
C LEU A 135 9.15 -7.13 -9.36
N TRP A 136 8.79 -6.71 -8.15
CA TRP A 136 8.68 -7.62 -7.01
C TRP A 136 7.66 -8.73 -7.26
N ASN A 137 6.49 -8.39 -7.75
CA ASN A 137 5.47 -9.37 -8.09
C ASN A 137 5.95 -10.34 -9.19
N GLU A 138 6.66 -9.82 -10.20
CA GLU A 138 7.26 -10.65 -11.26
C GLU A 138 8.33 -11.59 -10.71
N LEU A 139 9.19 -11.10 -9.81
CA LEU A 139 10.20 -11.91 -9.14
C LEU A 139 9.56 -13.05 -8.34
N ILE A 140 8.56 -12.74 -7.52
CA ILE A 140 7.85 -13.74 -6.72
C ILE A 140 7.20 -14.78 -7.64
N PHE A 141 6.55 -14.34 -8.71
CA PHE A 141 5.96 -15.25 -9.69
C PHE A 141 7.01 -16.18 -10.28
N ARG A 142 8.12 -15.65 -10.81
CA ARG A 142 9.19 -16.48 -11.41
C ARG A 142 9.80 -17.47 -10.42
N LYS A 143 10.03 -17.02 -9.18
CA LYS A 143 10.66 -17.85 -8.15
C LYS A 143 9.78 -18.99 -7.68
N PHE A 144 8.48 -18.77 -7.57
CA PHE A 144 7.55 -19.71 -6.93
C PHE A 144 6.57 -20.37 -7.88
N ASN A 145 6.42 -19.90 -9.12
CA ASN A 145 5.48 -20.47 -10.09
C ASN A 145 5.69 -21.97 -10.30
N ASN A 146 6.94 -22.42 -10.39
CA ASN A 146 7.26 -23.85 -10.58
C ASN A 146 7.00 -24.70 -9.32
N LEU A 147 6.87 -24.07 -8.16
CA LEU A 147 6.55 -24.76 -6.90
C LEU A 147 5.05 -24.96 -6.73
N VAL A 148 4.25 -24.20 -7.48
CA VAL A 148 2.79 -24.33 -7.48
C VAL A 148 2.39 -25.48 -8.38
N LYS A 149 2.20 -26.66 -7.80
CA LYS A 149 1.63 -27.81 -8.51
C LYS A 149 0.12 -27.59 -8.65
N ILE A 150 -0.33 -27.26 -9.85
CA ILE A 150 -1.75 -27.13 -10.16
C ILE A 150 -2.27 -28.52 -10.55
N ASP A 151 -3.10 -29.10 -9.69
CA ASP A 151 -3.90 -30.28 -10.01
C ASP A 151 -5.04 -29.87 -10.96
N LYS A 152 -4.82 -30.06 -12.26
CA LYS A 152 -5.77 -29.65 -13.30
C LYS A 152 -7.09 -30.40 -13.21
N ASP A 153 -7.09 -31.65 -12.78
CA ASP A 153 -8.30 -32.46 -12.67
C ASP A 153 -9.13 -32.01 -11.48
N LYS A 154 -8.49 -31.75 -10.35
CA LYS A 154 -9.15 -31.14 -9.18
C LYS A 154 -9.74 -29.78 -9.53
N LEU A 155 -8.98 -28.92 -10.22
CA LEU A 155 -9.44 -27.60 -10.65
C LEU A 155 -10.62 -27.72 -11.64
N LYS A 156 -10.56 -28.65 -12.61
CA LYS A 156 -11.65 -28.91 -13.54
C LYS A 156 -12.92 -29.38 -12.81
N ASN A 157 -12.79 -30.29 -11.87
CA ASN A 157 -13.92 -30.79 -11.08
C ASN A 157 -14.51 -29.68 -10.19
N GLU A 158 -13.68 -28.81 -9.60
CA GLU A 158 -14.14 -27.63 -8.87
C GLU A 158 -14.87 -26.61 -9.79
N LEU A 159 -14.35 -26.40 -10.99
CA LEU A 159 -15.02 -25.53 -11.98
C LEU A 159 -16.40 -26.10 -12.38
N ILE A 160 -16.49 -27.40 -12.66
CA ILE A 160 -17.77 -28.06 -12.99
C ILE A 160 -18.75 -27.96 -11.81
N ARG A 161 -18.31 -28.23 -10.58
CA ARG A 161 -19.13 -28.05 -9.36
C ARG A 161 -19.59 -26.60 -9.19
N ASN A 162 -18.70 -25.65 -9.44
CA ASN A 162 -19.00 -24.22 -9.32
C ASN A 162 -19.99 -23.74 -10.37
N ILE A 163 -19.89 -24.23 -11.61
CA ILE A 163 -20.87 -23.96 -12.67
C ILE A 163 -22.24 -24.55 -12.32
N SER A 164 -22.24 -25.80 -11.81
CA SER A 164 -23.47 -26.49 -11.40
C SER A 164 -24.10 -25.91 -10.14
N SER A 165 -23.33 -25.27 -9.26
CA SER A 165 -23.78 -24.83 -7.93
C SER A 165 -24.43 -23.45 -7.90
N ASN A 166 -24.82 -22.85 -9.02
CA ASN A 166 -25.45 -21.52 -9.07
C ASN A 166 -24.69 -20.42 -8.29
N LYS A 167 -23.36 -20.49 -8.21
CA LYS A 167 -22.52 -19.46 -7.60
C LYS A 167 -22.62 -18.18 -8.44
N ARG A 168 -23.35 -17.20 -7.95
CA ARG A 168 -23.78 -16.02 -8.74
C ARG A 168 -23.29 -14.71 -8.15
N TYR A 169 -22.32 -14.73 -7.26
CA TYR A 169 -21.88 -13.51 -6.62
C TYR A 169 -20.46 -13.09 -7.06
N GLU A 170 -20.27 -11.79 -7.08
CA GLU A 170 -18.94 -11.16 -7.05
C GLU A 170 -18.82 -10.35 -5.77
N TYR A 171 -17.65 -10.43 -5.18
CA TYR A 171 -17.33 -9.77 -3.91
C TYR A 171 -16.23 -8.74 -4.15
N ASN A 172 -16.46 -7.50 -3.75
CA ASN A 172 -15.40 -6.51 -3.65
C ASN A 172 -14.79 -6.63 -2.26
N LEU A 173 -13.51 -6.96 -2.21
CA LEU A 173 -12.82 -7.35 -0.99
C LEU A 173 -11.64 -6.43 -0.68
N SER A 174 -11.37 -6.33 0.61
CA SER A 174 -10.08 -5.86 1.14
C SER A 174 -9.57 -6.83 2.18
N GLU A 175 -8.25 -6.84 2.43
CA GLU A 175 -7.59 -7.78 3.34
C GLU A 175 -6.63 -7.11 4.31
N ILE A 176 -6.47 -7.73 5.47
CA ILE A 176 -5.36 -7.51 6.40
C ILE A 176 -4.75 -8.86 6.71
N LEU A 177 -3.52 -9.09 6.25
CA LEU A 177 -2.71 -10.24 6.62
C LEU A 177 -1.76 -9.82 7.73
N PHE A 178 -1.79 -10.50 8.87
CA PHE A 178 -0.90 -10.20 9.99
C PHE A 178 -0.29 -11.46 10.58
N ASP A 179 0.84 -11.30 11.23
CA ASP A 179 1.50 -12.37 11.98
C ASP A 179 1.62 -11.99 13.45
N LEU A 180 1.93 -12.95 14.28
CA LEU A 180 2.15 -12.77 15.72
C LEU A 180 3.64 -12.54 15.97
N THR A 181 3.95 -11.50 16.73
CA THR A 181 5.29 -11.29 17.25
C THR A 181 5.52 -12.13 18.51
N ASN A 182 6.76 -12.42 18.88
CA ASN A 182 7.17 -13.42 19.87
C ASN A 182 6.52 -13.34 21.28
N ASN A 183 5.76 -12.28 21.58
CA ASN A 183 5.09 -12.12 22.90
C ASN A 183 3.63 -11.65 22.77
N GLU A 184 3.01 -11.74 21.58
CA GLU A 184 1.67 -11.25 21.34
C GLU A 184 0.71 -12.45 21.13
N THR A 185 -0.40 -12.47 21.86
CA THR A 185 -1.42 -13.47 21.61
C THR A 185 -2.30 -13.08 20.44
N TYR A 186 -2.88 -14.08 19.79
CA TYR A 186 -3.82 -13.91 18.69
C TYR A 186 -4.97 -12.96 19.05
N GLU A 187 -5.59 -13.16 20.23
CA GLU A 187 -6.71 -12.35 20.71
C GLU A 187 -6.31 -10.88 20.90
N ASN A 188 -5.16 -10.64 21.48
CA ASN A 188 -4.66 -9.28 21.71
C ASN A 188 -4.38 -8.57 20.40
N LYS A 189 -3.72 -9.24 19.45
CA LYS A 189 -3.46 -8.68 18.11
C LYS A 189 -4.74 -8.35 17.38
N TYR A 190 -5.71 -9.29 17.41
CA TYR A 190 -6.99 -9.09 16.76
C TYR A 190 -7.77 -7.91 17.38
N LYS A 191 -7.88 -7.85 18.71
CA LYS A 191 -8.54 -6.72 19.41
C LYS A 191 -7.90 -5.39 19.02
N LYS A 192 -6.57 -5.33 19.00
CA LYS A 192 -5.83 -4.13 18.61
C LYS A 192 -6.16 -3.68 17.17
N ILE A 193 -6.23 -4.63 16.24
CA ILE A 193 -6.59 -4.34 14.84
C ILE A 193 -8.03 -3.86 14.74
N VAL A 194 -8.98 -4.53 15.41
CA VAL A 194 -10.41 -4.17 15.38
C VAL A 194 -10.65 -2.81 16.01
N ASN A 195 -10.07 -2.54 17.18
CA ASN A 195 -10.18 -1.22 17.82
C ASN A 195 -9.67 -0.11 16.87
N TYR A 196 -8.52 -0.34 16.23
CA TYR A 196 -7.97 0.61 15.29
C TYR A 196 -8.86 0.81 14.05
N ILE A 197 -9.51 -0.27 13.54
CA ILE A 197 -10.49 -0.16 12.46
C ILE A 197 -11.69 0.70 12.89
N ASN A 198 -12.15 0.56 14.12
CA ASN A 198 -13.32 1.29 14.66
C ASN A 198 -13.00 2.76 14.89
N GLU A 199 -11.80 3.07 15.36
CA GLU A 199 -11.34 4.44 15.61
C GLU A 199 -10.98 5.20 14.31
N ASN A 200 -10.56 4.50 13.28
CA ASN A 200 -10.09 5.06 12.03
C ASN A 200 -10.86 4.50 10.83
N ASP A 201 -10.23 3.58 10.09
CA ASP A 201 -10.87 2.80 9.04
C ASP A 201 -10.04 1.53 8.70
N PHE A 202 -10.64 0.65 7.90
CA PHE A 202 -9.99 -0.58 7.49
C PHE A 202 -8.74 -0.34 6.60
N LYS A 203 -8.77 0.70 5.77
CA LYS A 203 -7.65 1.02 4.86
C LYS A 203 -6.42 1.48 5.64
N SER A 204 -6.63 2.29 6.65
CA SER A 204 -5.58 2.74 7.57
C SER A 204 -5.04 1.58 8.41
N ALA A 205 -5.92 0.70 8.88
CA ALA A 205 -5.51 -0.51 9.59
C ALA A 205 -4.70 -1.46 8.69
N ALA A 206 -5.11 -1.64 7.42
CA ALA A 206 -4.33 -2.43 6.47
C ALA A 206 -2.94 -1.84 6.22
N ALA A 207 -2.84 -0.52 6.09
CA ALA A 207 -1.55 0.15 5.94
C ALA A 207 -0.62 -0.08 7.13
N LYS A 208 -1.19 -0.08 8.35
CA LYS A 208 -0.46 -0.20 9.61
C LYS A 208 -0.08 -1.63 9.97
N PHE A 209 -1.01 -2.57 9.80
CA PHE A 209 -0.88 -3.92 10.35
C PHE A 209 -0.67 -5.02 9.31
N SER A 210 -1.01 -4.76 8.03
CA SER A 210 -0.97 -5.81 7.03
C SER A 210 0.43 -6.06 6.49
N LEU A 211 0.78 -7.34 6.41
CA LEU A 211 1.99 -7.84 5.75
C LEU A 211 1.78 -8.08 4.25
N SER A 212 0.54 -8.00 3.78
CA SER A 212 0.20 -8.20 2.39
C SER A 212 0.74 -7.08 1.48
N ASN A 213 1.01 -7.41 0.23
CA ASN A 213 1.38 -6.43 -0.80
C ASN A 213 0.24 -5.40 -1.05
N SER A 214 -1.00 -5.77 -0.74
CA SER A 214 -2.16 -4.86 -0.81
C SER A 214 -2.13 -3.78 0.29
N ALA A 215 -1.32 -3.92 1.33
CA ALA A 215 -1.22 -2.96 2.44
C ALA A 215 -0.98 -1.53 1.95
N SER A 216 -0.09 -1.35 0.97
CA SER A 216 0.20 -0.06 0.34
C SER A 216 -1.01 0.56 -0.36
N ARG A 217 -2.02 -0.23 -0.73
CA ARG A 217 -3.30 0.24 -1.30
C ARG A 217 -4.47 0.15 -0.31
N GLY A 218 -4.20 0.12 0.99
CA GLY A 218 -5.23 -0.02 2.03
C GLY A 218 -5.89 -1.40 2.08
N GLY A 219 -5.15 -2.42 1.66
CA GLY A 219 -5.63 -3.80 1.64
C GLY A 219 -6.56 -4.13 0.46
N GLU A 220 -6.75 -3.25 -0.52
CA GLU A 220 -7.69 -3.48 -1.61
C GLU A 220 -7.28 -4.64 -2.52
N ILE A 221 -8.18 -5.64 -2.63
CA ILE A 221 -8.09 -6.77 -3.58
C ILE A 221 -8.93 -6.45 -4.83
N GLY A 222 -10.08 -5.77 -4.64
CA GLY A 222 -11.04 -5.46 -5.71
C GLY A 222 -12.11 -6.55 -5.89
N TRP A 223 -12.72 -6.60 -7.08
CA TRP A 223 -13.80 -7.53 -7.40
C TRP A 223 -13.28 -8.94 -7.69
N VAL A 224 -13.76 -9.92 -6.93
CA VAL A 224 -13.42 -11.33 -7.06
C VAL A 224 -14.70 -12.14 -7.28
N LYS A 225 -14.73 -12.96 -8.32
CA LYS A 225 -15.85 -13.88 -8.58
C LYS A 225 -15.89 -14.96 -7.51
N GLU A 226 -17.09 -15.33 -7.04
CA GLU A 226 -17.31 -16.42 -6.07
C GLU A 226 -16.64 -17.72 -6.51
N THR A 227 -16.57 -17.96 -7.82
CA THR A 227 -15.94 -19.15 -8.41
C THR A 227 -14.43 -19.20 -8.26
N LEU A 228 -13.77 -18.07 -8.01
CA LEU A 228 -12.31 -17.96 -7.81
C LEU A 228 -11.91 -18.05 -6.33
N LEU A 229 -12.88 -18.04 -5.43
CA LEU A 229 -12.65 -18.14 -4.00
C LEU A 229 -12.59 -19.61 -3.57
N SER A 230 -11.65 -19.93 -2.68
CA SER A 230 -11.62 -21.25 -2.03
C SER A 230 -12.89 -21.48 -1.20
N GLU A 231 -13.19 -22.73 -0.88
CA GLU A 231 -14.36 -23.07 -0.04
C GLU A 231 -14.31 -22.39 1.33
N ILE A 232 -13.10 -22.24 1.89
CA ILE A 232 -12.90 -21.56 3.19
C ILE A 232 -13.30 -20.10 3.09
N LEU A 233 -12.82 -19.40 2.05
CA LEU A 233 -13.14 -18.00 1.81
C LEU A 233 -14.63 -17.82 1.53
N ASN A 234 -15.23 -18.68 0.71
CA ASN A 234 -16.65 -18.63 0.41
C ASN A 234 -17.50 -18.81 1.67
N ARG A 235 -17.16 -19.76 2.55
CA ARG A 235 -17.88 -19.94 3.83
C ARG A 235 -17.78 -18.70 4.73
N LYS A 236 -16.62 -18.07 4.79
CA LYS A 236 -16.41 -16.86 5.60
C LYS A 236 -17.18 -15.66 5.06
N LEU A 237 -17.28 -15.51 3.74
CA LEU A 237 -17.92 -14.35 3.10
C LEU A 237 -19.45 -14.52 2.93
N LYS A 238 -19.95 -15.75 2.92
CA LYS A 238 -21.36 -16.05 2.59
C LYS A 238 -22.35 -15.26 3.43
N ASN A 239 -22.10 -15.14 4.72
CA ASN A 239 -23.01 -14.54 5.70
C ASN A 239 -22.67 -13.07 6.02
N LEU A 240 -21.59 -12.51 5.43
CA LEU A 240 -21.23 -11.12 5.65
C LEU A 240 -22.17 -10.18 4.90
N LYS A 241 -22.50 -9.08 5.56
CA LYS A 241 -23.13 -7.91 4.94
C LYS A 241 -22.04 -6.96 4.42
N ASN A 242 -22.42 -6.06 3.51
CA ASN A 242 -21.52 -5.02 3.04
C ASN A 242 -20.90 -4.24 4.23
N SER A 243 -19.66 -3.90 4.11
CA SER A 243 -18.82 -3.20 5.10
C SER A 243 -18.41 -4.02 6.32
N GLN A 244 -18.89 -5.26 6.49
CA GLN A 244 -18.47 -6.15 7.58
C GLN A 244 -17.11 -6.79 7.31
N ILE A 245 -16.45 -7.17 8.41
CA ILE A 245 -15.18 -7.89 8.41
C ILE A 245 -15.39 -9.33 8.92
N THR A 246 -14.50 -10.24 8.47
CA THR A 246 -14.44 -11.60 9.05
C THR A 246 -13.74 -11.55 10.40
N GLU A 247 -14.00 -12.55 11.23
CA GLU A 247 -12.99 -12.92 12.23
C GLU A 247 -11.71 -13.36 11.51
N PRO A 248 -10.54 -13.19 12.15
CA PRO A 248 -9.30 -13.68 11.57
C PRO A 248 -9.34 -15.20 11.44
N PHE A 249 -8.69 -15.71 10.43
CA PHE A 249 -8.51 -17.15 10.23
C PHE A 249 -7.11 -17.44 9.70
N LYS A 250 -6.64 -18.65 10.00
CA LYS A 250 -5.29 -19.08 9.59
C LYS A 250 -5.16 -19.06 8.07
N TYR A 251 -4.09 -18.45 7.59
CA TYR A 251 -3.74 -18.33 6.18
C TYR A 251 -2.23 -18.59 6.02
N PRO A 252 -1.73 -18.99 4.87
CA PRO A 252 -0.29 -19.07 4.64
C PRO A 252 0.38 -17.76 5.06
N ASN A 253 1.42 -17.83 5.87
CA ASN A 253 2.17 -16.69 6.42
C ASN A 253 1.45 -15.84 7.47
N GLY A 254 0.46 -16.38 8.20
CA GLY A 254 -0.16 -15.67 9.32
C GLY A 254 -1.66 -15.85 9.45
N PHE A 255 -2.34 -14.75 9.76
CA PHE A 255 -3.78 -14.67 9.95
C PHE A 255 -4.37 -13.63 9.02
N LEU A 256 -5.50 -13.96 8.40
CA LEU A 256 -6.19 -13.11 7.44
C LEU A 256 -7.51 -12.59 7.99
N ILE A 257 -7.74 -11.29 7.87
CA ILE A 257 -9.03 -10.62 8.03
C ILE A 257 -9.45 -10.13 6.65
N LEU A 258 -10.67 -10.47 6.24
CA LEU A 258 -11.28 -9.93 5.03
C LEU A 258 -12.36 -8.92 5.38
N LYS A 259 -12.44 -7.84 4.60
CA LYS A 259 -13.57 -6.92 4.58
C LYS A 259 -14.37 -7.14 3.31
N LEU A 260 -15.66 -7.33 3.45
CA LEU A 260 -16.59 -7.29 2.33
C LEU A 260 -17.00 -5.84 2.08
N ASN A 261 -16.41 -5.21 1.05
CA ASN A 261 -16.79 -3.85 0.69
C ASN A 261 -18.17 -3.82 0.04
N GLN A 262 -18.38 -4.68 -0.95
CA GLN A 262 -19.66 -4.84 -1.67
C GLN A 262 -19.85 -6.26 -2.17
N LYS A 263 -21.10 -6.65 -2.34
CA LYS A 263 -21.53 -7.92 -2.93
C LYS A 263 -22.54 -7.64 -4.02
N LYS A 264 -22.33 -8.18 -5.22
CA LYS A 264 -23.28 -8.11 -6.30
C LYS A 264 -23.59 -9.49 -6.85
N ARG A 265 -24.81 -9.66 -7.34
CA ARG A 265 -25.23 -10.88 -8.04
C ARG A 265 -24.79 -10.78 -9.49
N ASN A 266 -24.15 -11.82 -9.99
CA ASN A 266 -23.75 -11.89 -11.39
C ASN A 266 -24.97 -12.41 -12.19
N GLU A 267 -25.61 -11.54 -12.97
CA GLU A 267 -26.69 -11.92 -13.88
C GLU A 267 -26.12 -12.44 -15.19
N THR A 268 -25.33 -13.49 -15.17
CA THR A 268 -24.92 -14.14 -16.41
C THR A 268 -26.15 -14.82 -17.00
N LYS A 269 -26.79 -14.18 -17.97
CA LYS A 269 -27.74 -14.85 -18.86
C LYS A 269 -26.96 -15.89 -19.68
N TYR A 270 -26.96 -17.13 -19.22
CA TYR A 270 -26.56 -18.23 -20.11
C TYR A 270 -27.59 -18.28 -21.23
N ARG A 271 -27.25 -17.75 -22.40
CA ARG A 271 -27.96 -18.08 -23.63
C ARG A 271 -27.60 -19.55 -23.91
N HIS A 272 -28.54 -20.45 -23.63
CA HIS A 272 -28.51 -21.78 -24.22
C HIS A 272 -28.56 -21.60 -25.77
N LYS A 273 -27.45 -21.92 -26.40
CA LYS A 273 -27.41 -22.24 -27.82
C LYS A 273 -27.45 -23.74 -27.98
#